data_a2dd0b2f387fbc4ea44ecd15eabfe5ca
#
_entry.id   a2dd0b2f387fbc4ea44ecd15eabfe5ca
#
_cell.length_a   1.000
_cell.length_b   1.000
_cell.length_c   1.000
_cell.angle_alpha   90.00
_cell.angle_beta   90.00
_cell.angle_gamma   90.00
#
_symmetry.space_group_name_H-M   'P 1'
#
loop_
_entity.id
_entity.type
_entity.pdbx_description
1 polymer ?
#
loop_
_entity_poly.entity_id
_entity_poly.type
_entity_poly.pdbx_seq_one_letter_code
_entity_poly.pdbx_strand_id
1 'polypeptide(L)'
;ECKRTSKGQTDSYKAPFTSAMVQTRDNKGVKWAAYGDFYAEARIKLPTAVASWPAFWMTGTDPISFPAHGEIDVVEAKGWDPHYLQANVHTPRVGNPQKTEQHQGQLGGDGSSQSQFHTYGVEKNGRAITFYLDGRKAHTVTYDKVKGSNPFVNDANGMILRLNQMVGGTFLASDTGDTTYTDATKYIDAYKGNGSDMLVDYVRVWKKGPATSTVPEPTPTTSAPEVTTPTPEATTQAPSPVTPSATSQAPVTPTPEAPVVAPKPVVPSA
;
A
#
# COMPACT_ATOMS: atom_id res chain seq x y z
N GLU A 1 11.78 -15.31 -25.15
CA GLU A 1 10.57 -16.02 -25.57
C GLU A 1 9.91 -16.62 -24.32
N CYS A 2 8.64 -16.29 -24.07
CA CYS A 2 7.88 -16.83 -22.97
C CYS A 2 7.05 -18.03 -23.44
N LYS A 3 6.88 -19.02 -22.55
CA LYS A 3 6.04 -20.19 -22.82
C LYS A 3 4.83 -20.17 -21.90
N ARG A 4 3.66 -20.37 -22.45
CA ARG A 4 2.41 -20.54 -21.70
C ARG A 4 1.86 -21.94 -21.99
N THR A 5 1.64 -22.71 -20.95
CA THR A 5 0.99 -24.03 -21.04
C THR A 5 -0.44 -23.90 -20.51
N SER A 6 -1.43 -24.19 -21.34
CA SER A 6 -2.84 -24.22 -20.97
C SER A 6 -3.49 -25.44 -21.61
N LYS A 7 -4.26 -26.21 -20.86
CA LYS A 7 -4.96 -27.43 -21.31
C LYS A 7 -4.06 -28.43 -22.06
N GLY A 8 -2.79 -28.56 -21.62
CA GLY A 8 -1.81 -29.48 -22.24
C GLY A 8 -1.14 -28.97 -23.52
N GLN A 9 -1.51 -27.80 -24.01
CA GLN A 9 -0.86 -27.13 -25.14
C GLN A 9 0.12 -26.07 -24.65
N THR A 10 1.32 -26.05 -25.19
CA THR A 10 2.35 -25.05 -24.86
C THR A 10 2.54 -24.13 -26.06
N ASP A 11 2.18 -22.86 -25.87
CA ASP A 11 2.38 -21.82 -26.86
C ASP A 11 3.59 -20.96 -26.47
N SER A 12 4.41 -20.62 -27.45
CA SER A 12 5.50 -19.65 -27.29
C SER A 12 5.04 -18.28 -27.76
N TYR A 13 5.32 -17.25 -26.97
CA TYR A 13 5.00 -15.87 -27.34
C TYR A 13 6.12 -14.93 -26.90
N LYS A 14 6.25 -13.80 -27.61
CA LYS A 14 7.16 -12.73 -27.23
C LYS A 14 6.43 -11.78 -26.27
N ALA A 15 6.78 -11.85 -24.99
CA ALA A 15 6.24 -10.89 -24.03
C ALA A 15 6.82 -9.50 -24.29
N PRO A 16 6.00 -8.46 -24.43
CA PRO A 16 6.47 -7.10 -24.68
C PRO A 16 7.08 -6.46 -23.42
N PHE A 17 6.78 -7.01 -22.25
CA PHE A 17 7.25 -6.52 -20.96
C PHE A 17 7.92 -7.63 -20.16
N THR A 18 8.84 -7.23 -19.28
CA THR A 18 9.34 -8.02 -18.17
C THR A 18 8.98 -7.34 -16.87
N SER A 19 8.74 -8.11 -15.82
CA SER A 19 8.50 -7.61 -14.50
C SER A 19 9.12 -8.55 -13.46
N ALA A 20 9.03 -8.19 -12.19
CA ALA A 20 9.62 -8.95 -11.09
C ALA A 20 8.61 -9.23 -9.97
N MET A 21 8.84 -10.34 -9.28
CA MET A 21 8.24 -10.65 -8.01
C MET A 21 9.34 -10.98 -7.01
N VAL A 22 9.33 -10.30 -5.86
CA VAL A 22 10.15 -10.64 -4.69
C VAL A 22 9.25 -11.30 -3.66
N GLN A 23 9.65 -12.47 -3.16
CA GLN A 23 8.83 -13.23 -2.21
C GLN A 23 9.70 -14.02 -1.23
N THR A 24 9.12 -14.36 -0.07
CA THR A 24 9.80 -15.15 0.96
C THR A 24 9.70 -16.68 0.75
N ARG A 25 9.57 -17.08 -0.51
CA ARG A 25 9.69 -18.48 -0.97
C ARG A 25 10.41 -18.54 -2.32
N ASP A 26 10.97 -19.69 -2.64
CA ASP A 26 11.52 -20.00 -3.97
C ASP A 26 10.94 -21.34 -4.49
N ASN A 27 11.52 -21.85 -5.57
CA ASN A 27 11.14 -23.14 -6.17
C ASN A 27 11.47 -24.37 -5.28
N LYS A 28 12.23 -24.17 -4.20
CA LYS A 28 12.57 -25.22 -3.20
C LYS A 28 11.68 -25.16 -1.96
N GLY A 29 10.76 -24.19 -1.87
CA GLY A 29 9.80 -24.05 -0.80
C GLY A 29 9.83 -22.70 -0.06
N VAL A 30 9.14 -22.65 1.07
CA VAL A 30 9.07 -21.48 1.95
C VAL A 30 10.42 -21.26 2.61
N LYS A 31 10.94 -20.03 2.54
CA LYS A 31 12.17 -19.60 3.22
C LYS A 31 11.86 -18.90 4.52
N TRP A 32 10.78 -18.13 4.51
CA TRP A 32 10.28 -17.44 5.69
C TRP A 32 8.79 -17.18 5.57
N ALA A 33 8.07 -17.21 6.68
CA ALA A 33 6.67 -16.83 6.78
C ALA A 33 6.36 -16.23 8.16
N ALA A 34 5.35 -15.37 8.23
CA ALA A 34 4.80 -14.89 9.48
C ALA A 34 3.75 -15.86 10.00
N TYR A 35 3.90 -16.35 11.23
CA TYR A 35 3.01 -17.31 11.89
C TYR A 35 2.29 -16.67 13.08
N GLY A 36 1.05 -17.09 13.34
CA GLY A 36 0.25 -16.60 14.46
C GLY A 36 -0.17 -15.15 14.30
N ASP A 37 -0.18 -14.39 15.40
CA ASP A 37 -0.46 -12.96 15.41
C ASP A 37 0.78 -12.16 15.02
N PHE A 38 0.63 -11.23 14.08
CA PHE A 38 1.73 -10.37 13.61
C PHE A 38 1.21 -9.02 13.12
N TYR A 39 2.12 -8.05 13.02
CA TYR A 39 2.00 -6.85 12.22
C TYR A 39 3.09 -6.87 11.15
N ALA A 40 2.72 -6.60 9.91
CA ALA A 40 3.66 -6.47 8.80
C ALA A 40 3.43 -5.13 8.09
N GLU A 41 4.51 -4.50 7.63
CA GLU A 41 4.42 -3.29 6.82
C GLU A 41 5.53 -3.23 5.78
N ALA A 42 5.26 -2.50 4.71
CA ALA A 42 6.25 -2.10 3.73
C ALA A 42 6.13 -0.60 3.45
N ARG A 43 7.28 0.07 3.31
CA ARG A 43 7.33 1.47 2.88
C ARG A 43 7.63 1.52 1.39
N ILE A 44 6.63 1.98 0.62
CA ILE A 44 6.61 1.84 -0.84
C ILE A 44 6.23 3.18 -1.47
N LYS A 45 6.90 3.52 -2.59
CA LYS A 45 6.42 4.49 -3.57
C LYS A 45 5.96 3.72 -4.81
N LEU A 46 4.70 3.94 -5.20
CA LEU A 46 4.07 3.21 -6.29
C LEU A 46 4.48 3.75 -7.66
N PRO A 47 4.43 2.94 -8.74
CA PRO A 47 4.76 3.37 -10.09
C PRO A 47 3.70 4.31 -10.67
N THR A 48 4.13 5.17 -11.61
CA THR A 48 3.26 6.11 -12.34
C THR A 48 2.84 5.59 -13.72
N ALA A 49 3.39 4.48 -14.20
CA ALA A 49 3.03 3.90 -15.49
C ALA A 49 1.56 3.44 -15.46
N VAL A 50 0.74 3.99 -16.35
CA VAL A 50 -0.73 3.91 -16.30
C VAL A 50 -1.33 2.51 -16.30
N ALA A 51 -0.69 1.55 -16.97
CA ALA A 51 -1.13 0.15 -16.97
C ALA A 51 -0.40 -0.71 -15.92
N SER A 52 0.16 -0.10 -14.85
CA SER A 52 0.78 -0.81 -13.72
C SER A 52 -0.26 -1.29 -12.71
N TRP A 53 -0.02 -2.49 -12.20
CA TRP A 53 -0.74 -3.09 -11.09
C TRP A 53 0.29 -3.56 -10.05
N PRO A 54 0.78 -2.66 -9.20
CA PRO A 54 1.66 -2.99 -8.10
C PRO A 54 0.89 -3.61 -6.95
N ALA A 55 1.52 -4.54 -6.22
CA ALA A 55 0.95 -5.18 -5.04
C ALA A 55 2.01 -5.50 -3.97
N PHE A 56 1.63 -5.30 -2.71
CA PHE A 56 2.23 -5.92 -1.53
C PHE A 56 1.16 -6.81 -0.88
N TRP A 57 1.43 -8.11 -0.80
CA TRP A 57 0.45 -9.10 -0.46
C TRP A 57 1.05 -10.34 0.20
N MET A 58 0.21 -11.24 0.67
CA MET A 58 0.62 -12.43 1.40
C MET A 58 -0.26 -13.62 1.04
N THR A 59 0.32 -14.82 0.99
CA THR A 59 -0.43 -16.08 0.84
C THR A 59 -0.06 -17.07 1.92
N GLY A 60 -1.00 -17.95 2.26
CA GLY A 60 -0.75 -19.04 3.20
C GLY A 60 0.34 -20.01 2.75
N THR A 61 1.00 -20.64 3.73
CA THR A 61 2.04 -21.65 3.51
C THR A 61 1.47 -23.04 3.21
N ASP A 62 0.19 -23.29 3.55
CA ASP A 62 -0.44 -24.57 3.30
C ASP A 62 -0.31 -24.97 1.82
N PRO A 63 0.03 -26.21 1.50
CA PRO A 63 0.24 -26.68 0.13
C PRO A 63 -1.05 -26.86 -0.68
N ILE A 64 -2.19 -26.49 -0.09
CA ILE A 64 -3.50 -26.46 -0.77
C ILE A 64 -3.58 -25.27 -1.73
N SER A 65 -4.42 -25.40 -2.76
CA SER A 65 -4.56 -24.37 -3.78
C SER A 65 -5.37 -23.17 -3.29
N PHE A 66 -5.12 -22.01 -3.93
CA PHE A 66 -5.97 -20.81 -3.79
C PHE A 66 -7.45 -21.15 -4.07
N PRO A 67 -8.40 -20.61 -3.30
CA PRO A 67 -8.20 -19.67 -2.18
C PRO A 67 -8.11 -20.35 -0.79
N ALA A 68 -7.98 -21.68 -0.72
CA ALA A 68 -8.10 -22.42 0.52
C ALA A 68 -6.96 -22.12 1.53
N HIS A 69 -5.77 -21.76 1.05
CA HIS A 69 -4.66 -21.33 1.92
C HIS A 69 -4.76 -19.87 2.39
N GLY A 70 -5.73 -19.12 1.88
CA GLY A 70 -5.92 -17.69 2.19
C GLY A 70 -4.94 -16.76 1.49
N GLU A 71 -5.41 -15.50 1.24
CA GLU A 71 -4.60 -14.42 0.69
C GLU A 71 -4.98 -13.12 1.38
N ILE A 72 -3.98 -12.28 1.65
CA ILE A 72 -4.13 -10.95 2.23
C ILE A 72 -3.40 -9.98 1.31
N ASP A 73 -4.14 -9.09 0.66
CA ASP A 73 -3.59 -8.03 -0.17
C ASP A 73 -3.49 -6.77 0.67
N VAL A 74 -2.27 -6.44 1.12
CA VAL A 74 -2.05 -5.28 2.00
C VAL A 74 -2.28 -3.99 1.24
N VAL A 75 -1.83 -3.94 -0.01
CA VAL A 75 -2.18 -2.92 -0.99
C VAL A 75 -2.11 -3.49 -2.40
N GLU A 76 -3.15 -3.21 -3.18
CA GLU A 76 -3.17 -3.28 -4.64
C GLU A 76 -3.53 -1.90 -5.19
N ALA A 77 -2.84 -1.46 -6.24
CA ALA A 77 -3.06 -0.13 -6.81
C ALA A 77 -3.14 -0.16 -8.33
N LYS A 78 -3.69 0.92 -8.90
CA LYS A 78 -3.81 1.13 -10.35
C LYS A 78 -2.91 2.29 -10.75
N GLY A 79 -2.00 2.06 -11.69
CA GLY A 79 -1.05 3.09 -12.12
C GLY A 79 -1.71 4.34 -12.71
N TRP A 80 -2.92 4.21 -13.25
CA TRP A 80 -3.70 5.33 -13.80
C TRP A 80 -4.49 6.13 -12.76
N ASP A 81 -4.66 5.57 -11.54
CA ASP A 81 -5.40 6.24 -10.45
C ASP A 81 -4.59 6.25 -9.15
N PRO A 82 -3.93 7.37 -8.82
CA PRO A 82 -3.11 7.47 -7.61
C PRO A 82 -3.92 7.44 -6.31
N HIS A 83 -5.24 7.61 -6.37
CA HIS A 83 -6.14 7.52 -5.22
C HIS A 83 -6.63 6.10 -4.96
N TYR A 84 -6.53 5.20 -5.97
CA TYR A 84 -6.99 3.83 -5.83
C TYR A 84 -5.97 2.96 -5.09
N LEU A 85 -6.23 2.73 -3.82
CA LEU A 85 -5.42 1.90 -2.93
C LEU A 85 -6.35 0.89 -2.26
N GLN A 86 -6.43 -0.32 -2.81
CA GLN A 86 -7.29 -1.38 -2.31
C GLN A 86 -6.54 -2.31 -1.37
N ALA A 87 -7.16 -2.64 -0.23
CA ALA A 87 -6.82 -3.81 0.58
C ALA A 87 -7.87 -4.91 0.37
N ASN A 88 -7.47 -6.18 0.48
CA ASN A 88 -8.39 -7.29 0.31
C ASN A 88 -8.01 -8.50 1.16
N VAL A 89 -8.99 -9.34 1.46
CA VAL A 89 -8.78 -10.68 2.04
C VAL A 89 -9.56 -11.68 1.19
N HIS A 90 -8.88 -12.71 0.73
CA HIS A 90 -9.47 -13.78 -0.06
C HIS A 90 -9.61 -15.04 0.77
N THR A 91 -10.83 -15.57 0.82
CA THR A 91 -11.20 -16.80 1.51
C THR A 91 -12.00 -17.72 0.59
N PRO A 92 -12.13 -19.03 0.89
CA PRO A 92 -13.02 -19.91 0.17
C PRO A 92 -14.48 -19.44 0.26
N ARG A 93 -15.17 -19.39 -0.88
CA ARG A 93 -16.58 -19.02 -0.95
C ARG A 93 -17.46 -20.14 -0.40
N VAL A 94 -18.46 -19.79 0.40
CA VAL A 94 -19.49 -20.73 0.90
C VAL A 94 -20.21 -21.38 -0.28
N GLY A 95 -20.37 -22.70 -0.23
CA GLY A 95 -21.04 -23.48 -1.28
C GLY A 95 -20.20 -23.71 -2.55
N ASN A 96 -19.08 -23.01 -2.73
CA ASN A 96 -18.14 -23.26 -3.82
C ASN A 96 -16.71 -22.92 -3.40
N PRO A 97 -16.04 -23.79 -2.61
CA PRO A 97 -14.72 -23.47 -2.03
C PRO A 97 -13.56 -23.37 -3.06
N GLN A 98 -13.82 -23.72 -4.32
CA GLN A 98 -12.89 -23.50 -5.44
C GLN A 98 -12.91 -22.05 -5.95
N LYS A 99 -13.88 -21.25 -5.51
CA LYS A 99 -14.00 -19.84 -5.81
C LYS A 99 -13.66 -19.01 -4.58
N THR A 100 -13.18 -17.80 -4.82
CA THR A 100 -12.87 -16.86 -3.74
C THR A 100 -14.10 -16.07 -3.28
N GLU A 101 -14.18 -15.80 -2.00
CA GLU A 101 -14.91 -14.68 -1.41
C GLU A 101 -13.91 -13.56 -1.14
N GLN A 102 -14.28 -12.33 -1.47
CA GLN A 102 -13.43 -11.14 -1.33
C GLN A 102 -13.99 -10.23 -0.24
N HIS A 103 -13.11 -9.68 0.59
CA HIS A 103 -13.43 -8.76 1.67
C HIS A 103 -12.59 -7.48 1.49
N GLN A 104 -12.91 -6.74 0.42
CA GLN A 104 -12.12 -5.58 -0.02
C GLN A 104 -12.52 -4.29 0.71
N GLY A 105 -11.58 -3.35 0.81
CA GLY A 105 -11.78 -1.99 1.27
C GLY A 105 -10.72 -1.04 0.73
N GLN A 106 -11.07 0.25 0.66
CA GLN A 106 -10.14 1.28 0.24
C GLN A 106 -9.31 1.78 1.44
N LEU A 107 -8.01 2.01 1.22
CA LEU A 107 -7.11 2.52 2.25
C LEU A 107 -7.24 4.05 2.43
N GLY A 108 -7.86 4.75 1.47
CA GLY A 108 -8.15 6.19 1.57
C GLY A 108 -6.92 7.06 1.38
N GLY A 109 -6.14 6.82 0.33
CA GLY A 109 -5.00 7.64 -0.04
C GLY A 109 -5.38 9.06 -0.51
N ASP A 110 -4.45 10.01 -0.33
CA ASP A 110 -4.59 11.41 -0.73
C ASP A 110 -4.14 11.70 -2.17
N GLY A 111 -3.80 10.66 -2.94
CA GLY A 111 -3.28 10.75 -4.31
C GLY A 111 -1.76 10.90 -4.41
N SER A 112 -1.03 10.96 -3.30
CA SER A 112 0.43 11.12 -3.30
C SER A 112 1.20 9.80 -3.43
N SER A 113 0.54 8.64 -3.48
CA SER A 113 1.13 7.30 -3.47
C SER A 113 2.20 7.05 -4.55
N GLN A 114 2.11 7.74 -5.68
CA GLN A 114 3.05 7.65 -6.79
C GLN A 114 4.18 8.69 -6.72
N SER A 115 4.02 9.76 -5.95
CA SER A 115 5.01 10.84 -5.79
C SER A 115 5.82 10.71 -4.51
N GLN A 116 5.27 10.07 -3.48
CA GLN A 116 5.87 9.93 -2.15
C GLN A 116 5.87 8.48 -1.69
N PHE A 117 6.73 8.19 -0.71
CA PHE A 117 6.73 6.92 0.00
C PHE A 117 5.65 6.93 1.09
N HIS A 118 4.82 5.90 1.09
CA HIS A 118 3.84 5.61 2.13
C HIS A 118 4.11 4.28 2.79
N THR A 119 3.64 4.11 4.03
CA THR A 119 3.72 2.84 4.75
C THR A 119 2.38 2.12 4.65
N TYR A 120 2.39 0.95 4.03
CA TYR A 120 1.24 0.06 3.92
C TYR A 120 1.39 -1.07 4.92
N GLY A 121 0.46 -1.18 5.85
CA GLY A 121 0.55 -2.12 6.97
C GLY A 121 -0.65 -3.05 7.10
N VAL A 122 -0.42 -4.21 7.71
CA VAL A 122 -1.47 -5.18 8.07
C VAL A 122 -1.19 -5.80 9.43
N GLU A 123 -2.20 -5.84 10.28
CA GLU A 123 -2.23 -6.63 11.51
C GLU A 123 -3.14 -7.85 11.30
N LYS A 124 -2.59 -9.05 11.48
CA LYS A 124 -3.37 -10.27 11.65
C LYS A 124 -3.36 -10.64 13.12
N ASN A 125 -4.53 -10.81 13.71
CA ASN A 125 -4.67 -11.31 15.07
C ASN A 125 -5.77 -12.39 15.14
N GLY A 126 -5.97 -13.04 16.29
CA GLY A 126 -6.94 -14.11 16.45
C GLY A 126 -8.42 -13.74 16.20
N ARG A 127 -8.71 -12.50 15.80
CA ARG A 127 -10.09 -11.99 15.61
C ARG A 127 -10.32 -11.26 14.29
N ALA A 128 -9.26 -10.71 13.69
CA ALA A 128 -9.40 -9.81 12.53
C ALA A 128 -8.10 -9.68 11.75
N ILE A 129 -8.26 -9.19 10.53
CA ILE A 129 -7.19 -8.63 9.71
C ILE A 129 -7.49 -7.15 9.55
N THR A 130 -6.56 -6.29 9.99
CA THR A 130 -6.71 -4.83 9.97
C THR A 130 -5.61 -4.20 9.12
N PHE A 131 -6.00 -3.33 8.21
CA PHE A 131 -5.12 -2.65 7.27
C PHE A 131 -4.86 -1.21 7.69
N TYR A 132 -3.66 -0.73 7.38
CA TYR A 132 -3.19 0.59 7.77
C TYR A 132 -2.53 1.30 6.60
N LEU A 133 -2.75 2.61 6.50
CA LEU A 133 -2.00 3.53 5.65
C LEU A 133 -1.34 4.59 6.54
N ASP A 134 -0.01 4.69 6.48
CA ASP A 134 0.79 5.62 7.31
C ASP A 134 0.47 5.52 8.80
N GLY A 135 0.36 4.28 9.31
CA GLY A 135 0.03 3.97 10.70
C GLY A 135 -1.44 4.24 11.10
N ARG A 136 -2.26 4.81 10.21
CA ARG A 136 -3.69 5.02 10.45
C ARG A 136 -4.50 3.83 9.99
N LYS A 137 -5.38 3.36 10.85
CA LYS A 137 -6.32 2.28 10.52
C LYS A 137 -7.25 2.71 9.39
N ALA A 138 -7.30 1.88 8.33
CA ALA A 138 -8.08 2.17 7.13
C ALA A 138 -9.24 1.18 6.92
N HIS A 139 -8.95 -0.14 7.00
CA HIS A 139 -9.94 -1.18 6.77
C HIS A 139 -9.79 -2.33 7.76
N THR A 140 -10.87 -3.06 8.05
CA THR A 140 -10.82 -4.25 8.93
C THR A 140 -11.80 -5.32 8.44
N VAL A 141 -11.29 -6.53 8.32
CA VAL A 141 -12.06 -7.75 8.10
C VAL A 141 -12.05 -8.55 9.40
N THR A 142 -13.18 -8.57 10.11
CA THR A 142 -13.34 -9.37 11.33
C THR A 142 -13.72 -10.81 10.96
N TYR A 143 -13.27 -11.79 11.74
CA TYR A 143 -13.43 -13.21 11.38
C TYR A 143 -14.90 -13.68 11.43
N ASP A 144 -15.78 -12.98 12.13
CA ASP A 144 -17.23 -13.20 12.09
C ASP A 144 -17.87 -12.83 10.74
N LYS A 145 -17.20 -11.98 9.94
CA LYS A 145 -17.60 -11.65 8.57
C LYS A 145 -17.17 -12.69 7.55
N VAL A 146 -16.17 -13.50 7.87
CA VAL A 146 -15.69 -14.59 7.01
C VAL A 146 -16.66 -15.76 7.13
N LYS A 147 -17.48 -15.95 6.11
CA LYS A 147 -18.44 -17.05 6.04
C LYS A 147 -17.73 -18.30 5.50
N GLY A 148 -17.93 -19.46 6.13
CA GLY A 148 -17.32 -20.73 5.71
C GLY A 148 -15.94 -20.95 6.31
N SER A 149 -15.04 -21.59 5.54
CA SER A 149 -13.67 -21.88 6.00
C SER A 149 -12.85 -20.61 6.08
N ASN A 150 -12.28 -20.35 7.27
CA ASN A 150 -11.38 -19.23 7.49
C ASN A 150 -9.94 -19.76 7.65
N PRO A 151 -9.06 -19.58 6.64
CA PRO A 151 -7.70 -20.10 6.67
C PRO A 151 -6.79 -19.36 7.68
N PHE A 152 -7.21 -18.20 8.17
CA PHE A 152 -6.40 -17.34 9.05
C PHE A 152 -6.51 -17.69 10.53
N VAL A 153 -7.42 -18.58 10.92
CA VAL A 153 -7.53 -19.09 12.30
C VAL A 153 -6.55 -20.22 12.59
N ASN A 154 -5.92 -20.80 11.55
CA ASN A 154 -4.90 -21.81 11.69
C ASN A 154 -3.52 -21.16 11.80
N ASP A 155 -2.97 -21.08 13.01
CA ASP A 155 -1.66 -20.46 13.26
C ASP A 155 -0.50 -21.24 12.62
N ALA A 156 -0.68 -22.52 12.25
CA ALA A 156 0.28 -23.30 11.49
C ALA A 156 0.35 -22.89 10.01
N ASN A 157 -0.71 -22.23 9.50
CA ASN A 157 -0.73 -21.64 8.17
C ASN A 157 -0.04 -20.27 8.21
N GLY A 158 1.28 -20.23 8.08
CA GLY A 158 2.05 -18.99 8.03
C GLY A 158 1.78 -18.20 6.73
N MET A 159 2.05 -16.91 6.77
CA MET A 159 1.85 -16.01 5.63
C MET A 159 3.19 -15.69 4.96
N ILE A 160 3.32 -16.03 3.68
CA ILE A 160 4.45 -15.73 2.79
C ILE A 160 4.25 -14.31 2.26
N LEU A 161 5.28 -13.45 2.37
CA LEU A 161 5.23 -12.08 1.83
C LEU A 161 5.59 -12.08 0.34
N ARG A 162 4.92 -11.19 -0.39
CA ARG A 162 5.12 -10.96 -1.82
C ARG A 162 5.02 -9.50 -2.17
N LEU A 163 5.91 -9.06 -3.05
CA LEU A 163 5.91 -7.74 -3.67
C LEU A 163 6.08 -7.96 -5.17
N ASN A 164 5.21 -7.41 -5.96
CA ASN A 164 5.34 -7.46 -7.42
C ASN A 164 4.67 -6.27 -8.09
N GLN A 165 5.01 -6.11 -9.34
CA GLN A 165 4.29 -5.22 -10.25
C GLN A 165 3.82 -6.04 -11.44
N MET A 166 2.52 -6.13 -11.62
CA MET A 166 1.92 -6.65 -12.83
C MET A 166 1.78 -5.55 -13.88
N VAL A 167 1.81 -5.91 -15.15
CA VAL A 167 1.69 -4.98 -16.28
C VAL A 167 0.45 -5.34 -17.07
N GLY A 168 -0.54 -4.44 -17.10
CA GLY A 168 -1.86 -4.71 -17.65
C GLY A 168 -2.71 -5.62 -16.74
N GLY A 169 -3.78 -6.16 -17.29
CA GLY A 169 -4.64 -7.12 -16.61
C GLY A 169 -6.01 -6.57 -16.21
N THR A 170 -6.95 -7.50 -15.97
CA THR A 170 -8.37 -7.18 -15.76
C THR A 170 -8.67 -6.44 -14.44
N PHE A 171 -7.78 -6.52 -13.44
CA PHE A 171 -7.89 -5.74 -12.21
C PHE A 171 -7.96 -4.23 -12.47
N LEU A 172 -7.27 -3.74 -13.49
CA LEU A 172 -7.28 -2.31 -13.85
C LEU A 172 -8.66 -1.78 -14.26
N ALA A 173 -9.61 -2.68 -14.56
CA ALA A 173 -11.00 -2.37 -14.90
C ALA A 173 -12.00 -2.80 -13.80
N SER A 174 -11.55 -3.33 -12.67
CA SER A 174 -12.37 -4.10 -11.72
C SER A 174 -13.52 -3.32 -11.08
N ASP A 175 -13.39 -2.01 -10.94
CA ASP A 175 -14.39 -1.11 -10.29
C ASP A 175 -15.16 -0.27 -11.30
N THR A 176 -14.56 0.07 -12.44
CA THR A 176 -15.15 0.96 -13.46
C THR A 176 -15.73 0.21 -14.66
N GLY A 177 -15.25 -1.02 -14.93
CA GLY A 177 -15.50 -1.74 -16.17
C GLY A 177 -14.72 -1.16 -17.36
N ASP A 178 -13.98 -0.06 -17.19
CA ASP A 178 -13.17 0.55 -18.24
C ASP A 178 -11.93 -0.28 -18.53
N THR A 179 -11.86 -0.90 -19.69
CA THR A 179 -10.76 -1.77 -20.13
C THR A 179 -9.60 -1.00 -20.76
N THR A 180 -9.62 0.31 -20.77
CA THR A 180 -8.61 1.16 -21.42
C THR A 180 -7.18 0.74 -21.04
N TYR A 181 -6.91 0.53 -19.77
CA TYR A 181 -5.57 0.24 -19.25
C TYR A 181 -5.25 -1.25 -19.08
N THR A 182 -6.17 -2.16 -19.46
CA THR A 182 -5.96 -3.60 -19.30
C THR A 182 -4.93 -4.18 -20.28
N ASP A 183 -4.78 -3.55 -21.45
CA ASP A 183 -3.78 -3.90 -22.47
C ASP A 183 -2.60 -2.92 -22.43
N ALA A 184 -1.57 -3.30 -21.67
CA ALA A 184 -0.37 -2.47 -21.49
C ALA A 184 0.43 -2.25 -22.79
N THR A 185 0.22 -3.05 -23.84
CA THR A 185 0.94 -2.88 -25.11
C THR A 185 0.64 -1.53 -25.78
N LYS A 186 -0.49 -0.91 -25.45
CA LYS A 186 -0.88 0.42 -25.88
C LYS A 186 -0.09 1.55 -25.19
N TYR A 187 0.62 1.23 -24.11
CA TYR A 187 1.28 2.20 -23.22
C TYR A 187 2.78 1.89 -23.05
N ILE A 188 3.44 1.31 -24.05
CA ILE A 188 4.86 0.92 -23.97
C ILE A 188 5.74 2.09 -23.54
N ASP A 189 5.44 3.30 -24.01
CA ASP A 189 6.22 4.49 -23.67
C ASP A 189 6.13 4.89 -22.19
N ALA A 190 5.03 4.57 -21.50
CA ALA A 190 4.89 4.80 -20.06
C ALA A 190 5.84 3.94 -19.20
N TYR A 191 6.41 2.88 -19.80
CA TYR A 191 7.37 1.99 -19.14
C TYR A 191 8.83 2.30 -19.50
N LYS A 192 9.07 3.35 -20.28
CA LYS A 192 10.41 3.88 -20.55
C LYS A 192 10.79 4.90 -19.47
N GLY A 193 11.92 4.70 -18.80
CA GLY A 193 12.38 5.59 -17.74
C GLY A 193 11.86 5.22 -16.34
N ASN A 194 11.93 6.17 -15.40
CA ASN A 194 11.77 5.91 -13.95
C ASN A 194 10.31 5.81 -13.48
N GLY A 195 9.30 6.06 -14.32
CA GLY A 195 7.89 6.05 -13.93
C GLY A 195 7.31 4.64 -13.76
N SER A 196 7.99 3.62 -14.25
CA SER A 196 7.54 2.23 -14.17
C SER A 196 7.97 1.50 -12.89
N ASP A 197 8.82 2.11 -12.06
CA ASP A 197 9.44 1.43 -10.93
C ASP A 197 8.57 1.51 -9.67
N MET A 198 8.31 0.36 -9.07
CA MET A 198 7.83 0.24 -7.70
C MET A 198 9.05 0.31 -6.77
N LEU A 199 9.18 1.38 -5.99
CA LEU A 199 10.30 1.56 -5.08
C LEU A 199 9.94 1.10 -3.68
N VAL A 200 10.75 0.22 -3.09
CA VAL A 200 10.54 -0.33 -1.75
C VAL A 200 11.73 0.07 -0.88
N ASP A 201 11.46 0.84 0.18
CA ASP A 201 12.48 1.28 1.16
C ASP A 201 12.76 0.15 2.15
N TYR A 202 11.71 -0.40 2.76
CA TYR A 202 11.82 -1.53 3.67
C TYR A 202 10.56 -2.40 3.70
N VAL A 203 10.71 -3.63 4.18
CA VAL A 203 9.65 -4.51 4.67
C VAL A 203 10.00 -4.92 6.09
N ARG A 204 9.05 -4.82 7.01
CA ARG A 204 9.23 -5.15 8.43
C ARG A 204 8.08 -6.02 8.91
N VAL A 205 8.39 -6.96 9.81
CA VAL A 205 7.38 -7.81 10.46
C VAL A 205 7.68 -7.92 11.94
N TRP A 206 6.65 -7.74 12.75
CA TRP A 206 6.69 -7.91 14.18
C TRP A 206 5.72 -9.00 14.61
N LYS A 207 6.18 -9.89 15.47
CA LYS A 207 5.30 -10.80 16.20
C LYS A 207 4.77 -10.13 17.45
N LYS A 208 3.52 -10.40 17.78
CA LYS A 208 3.01 -10.07 19.09
C LYS A 208 3.76 -10.95 20.09
N GLY A 209 4.57 -10.34 20.97
CA GLY A 209 5.21 -11.05 22.06
C GLY A 209 4.16 -11.65 23.01
N PRO A 210 4.52 -12.68 23.81
CA PRO A 210 3.68 -13.07 24.92
C PRO A 210 3.39 -11.81 25.72
N ALA A 211 2.13 -11.61 26.14
CA ALA A 211 1.75 -10.50 26.99
C ALA A 211 2.64 -10.59 28.23
N THR A 212 3.70 -9.78 28.32
CA THR A 212 4.47 -9.61 29.53
C THR A 212 3.51 -8.96 30.52
N SER A 213 2.95 -9.80 31.38
CA SER A 213 2.23 -9.37 32.56
C SER A 213 3.17 -8.41 33.31
N THR A 214 2.70 -7.17 33.51
CA THR A 214 3.30 -6.13 34.31
C THR A 214 4.63 -5.53 33.83
N VAL A 215 4.55 -4.56 32.91
CA VAL A 215 5.38 -3.37 33.11
C VAL A 215 4.71 -2.62 34.26
N PRO A 216 5.36 -2.41 35.43
CA PRO A 216 4.86 -1.47 36.41
C PRO A 216 4.73 -0.12 35.70
N GLU A 217 3.57 0.48 35.80
CA GLU A 217 3.37 1.87 35.40
C GLU A 217 4.48 2.70 36.06
N PRO A 218 5.25 3.51 35.30
CA PRO A 218 6.28 4.32 35.93
C PRO A 218 5.59 5.20 36.97
N THR A 219 5.88 4.94 38.24
CA THR A 219 5.45 5.78 39.35
C THR A 219 5.86 7.21 38.98
N PRO A 220 4.95 8.19 38.99
CA PRO A 220 5.32 9.57 38.73
C PRO A 220 6.33 10.01 39.78
N THR A 221 7.57 10.13 39.38
CA THR A 221 8.62 10.70 40.26
C THR A 221 8.36 12.19 40.35
N THR A 222 7.59 12.56 41.36
CA THR A 222 7.40 13.94 41.77
C THR A 222 8.68 14.41 42.45
N SER A 223 9.59 14.95 41.67
CA SER A 223 10.59 15.89 42.15
C SER A 223 11.16 16.66 40.97
N ALA A 224 10.52 17.78 40.69
CA ALA A 224 11.14 18.83 39.90
C ALA A 224 12.28 19.41 40.79
N PRO A 225 13.50 19.55 40.27
CA PRO A 225 14.51 20.35 41.00
C PRO A 225 14.07 21.80 40.97
N GLU A 226 14.08 22.38 42.17
CA GLU A 226 13.85 23.81 42.42
C GLU A 226 14.90 24.60 41.64
N VAL A 227 14.47 25.28 40.56
CA VAL A 227 15.29 26.21 39.80
C VAL A 227 15.40 27.48 40.61
N THR A 228 16.50 27.64 41.35
CA THR A 228 16.89 28.94 41.96
C THR A 228 17.29 29.88 40.83
N THR A 229 16.43 30.83 40.56
CA THR A 229 16.69 31.95 39.66
C THR A 229 17.71 32.89 40.29
N PRO A 230 18.86 33.17 39.67
CA PRO A 230 19.72 34.26 40.15
C PRO A 230 19.09 35.60 39.77
N THR A 231 19.00 36.49 40.75
CA THR A 231 18.57 37.90 40.63
C THR A 231 19.49 38.62 39.63
N PRO A 232 18.98 39.28 38.58
CA PRO A 232 19.84 40.07 37.71
C PRO A 232 20.18 41.40 38.34
N GLU A 233 21.47 41.66 38.44
CA GLU A 233 22.07 42.96 38.80
C GLU A 233 21.83 43.96 37.68
N ALA A 234 21.28 45.11 38.02
CA ALA A 234 20.93 46.20 37.11
C ALA A 234 22.18 46.88 36.56
N THR A 235 22.42 46.80 35.27
CA THR A 235 23.34 47.69 34.57
C THR A 235 22.59 48.51 33.55
N THR A 236 22.48 49.80 33.85
CA THR A 236 21.97 50.85 33.02
C THR A 236 22.89 51.11 31.84
N GLN A 237 22.38 50.93 30.60
CA GLN A 237 22.68 51.82 29.46
C GLN A 237 21.71 51.48 28.29
N ALA A 238 20.91 52.46 27.94
CA ALA A 238 20.06 52.46 26.78
C ALA A 238 20.84 52.88 25.51
N PRO A 239 20.75 52.17 24.40
CA PRO A 239 21.06 52.75 23.10
C PRO A 239 19.81 53.28 22.40
N SER A 240 19.98 54.42 21.76
CA SER A 240 19.00 55.16 20.96
C SER A 240 18.37 54.37 19.81
N PRO A 241 17.14 54.69 19.42
CA PRO A 241 16.41 53.97 18.38
C PRO A 241 16.92 54.31 16.98
N VAL A 242 17.23 53.27 16.18
CA VAL A 242 17.46 53.41 14.73
C VAL A 242 16.14 53.05 14.03
N THR A 243 15.63 54.03 13.28
CA THR A 243 14.41 53.91 12.46
C THR A 243 14.69 53.05 11.23
N PRO A 244 13.97 51.99 10.93
CA PRO A 244 14.04 51.36 9.61
C PRO A 244 13.08 52.06 8.65
N SER A 245 13.62 52.47 7.50
CA SER A 245 12.88 52.97 6.36
C SER A 245 12.03 51.85 5.76
N ALA A 246 10.72 52.07 5.73
CA ALA A 246 9.76 51.18 5.09
C ALA A 246 9.82 51.37 3.56
N THR A 247 10.24 50.32 2.83
CA THR A 247 9.95 50.21 1.40
C THR A 247 8.76 49.29 1.21
N SER A 248 7.61 49.87 0.97
CA SER A 248 6.36 49.18 0.64
C SER A 248 6.47 48.63 -0.78
N GLN A 249 6.44 47.29 -0.92
CA GLN A 249 6.02 46.64 -2.17
C GLN A 249 4.67 45.99 -1.92
N ALA A 250 3.68 46.42 -2.70
CA ALA A 250 2.33 45.88 -2.70
C ALA A 250 2.31 44.43 -3.23
N PRO A 251 1.44 43.54 -2.72
CA PRO A 251 1.29 42.20 -3.23
C PRO A 251 0.65 42.20 -4.62
N VAL A 252 1.30 41.52 -5.57
CA VAL A 252 0.77 41.30 -6.91
C VAL A 252 -0.26 40.15 -6.80
N THR A 253 -1.52 40.48 -7.10
CA THR A 253 -2.61 39.50 -7.20
C THR A 253 -2.45 38.70 -8.48
N PRO A 254 -2.46 37.36 -8.45
CA PRO A 254 -2.46 36.58 -9.68
C PRO A 254 -3.80 36.70 -10.39
N THR A 255 -3.76 37.01 -11.68
CA THR A 255 -4.90 36.99 -12.59
C THR A 255 -5.42 35.57 -12.76
N PRO A 256 -6.73 35.29 -12.68
CA PRO A 256 -7.25 33.96 -12.93
C PRO A 256 -7.11 33.61 -14.42
N GLU A 257 -6.49 32.46 -14.67
CA GLU A 257 -6.37 31.82 -15.97
C GLU A 257 -7.75 31.35 -16.45
N ALA A 258 -8.09 31.63 -17.70
CA ALA A 258 -9.37 31.26 -18.29
C ALA A 258 -9.50 29.75 -18.45
N PRO A 259 -10.70 29.14 -18.31
CA PRO A 259 -10.90 27.71 -18.41
C PRO A 259 -10.58 27.21 -19.83
N VAL A 260 -9.69 26.23 -19.91
CA VAL A 260 -9.38 25.50 -21.15
C VAL A 260 -10.60 24.64 -21.49
N VAL A 261 -11.24 24.98 -22.61
CA VAL A 261 -12.37 24.22 -23.17
C VAL A 261 -11.82 22.93 -23.81
N ALA A 262 -12.22 21.78 -23.29
CA ALA A 262 -11.90 20.49 -23.88
C ALA A 262 -12.50 20.35 -25.29
N PRO A 263 -11.78 19.77 -26.29
CA PRO A 263 -12.32 19.55 -27.62
C PRO A 263 -13.42 18.48 -27.60
N LYS A 264 -14.53 18.77 -28.30
CA LYS A 264 -15.63 17.83 -28.48
C LYS A 264 -15.18 16.60 -29.29
N PRO A 265 -15.66 15.38 -28.99
CA PRO A 265 -15.39 14.21 -29.80
C PRO A 265 -16.00 14.33 -31.18
N VAL A 266 -15.20 14.04 -32.21
CA VAL A 266 -15.64 13.93 -33.61
C VAL A 266 -16.29 12.56 -33.78
N VAL A 267 -17.59 12.56 -34.08
CA VAL A 267 -18.33 11.34 -34.48
C VAL A 267 -18.04 11.08 -35.94
N PRO A 268 -17.52 9.89 -36.33
CA PRO A 268 -17.43 9.55 -37.77
C PRO A 268 -18.83 9.31 -38.35
N SER A 269 -19.10 9.96 -39.47
CA SER A 269 -20.29 9.68 -40.30
C SER A 269 -20.18 8.33 -40.98
N ALA A 270 -21.34 7.70 -41.14
CA ALA A 270 -21.59 6.35 -41.65
C ALA A 270 -20.86 5.96 -42.94
#